data_16bee788ffab938a01f72fa59de49433
#
_entry.id   16bee788ffab938a01f72fa59de49433
#
_cell.length_a   1.000
_cell.length_b   1.000
_cell.length_c   1.000
_cell.angle_alpha   90.00
_cell.angle_beta   90.00
_cell.angle_gamma   90.00
#
_symmetry.space_group_name_H-M   'P 1'
#
loop_
_entity.id
_entity.type
_entity.pdbx_description
1 polymer ?
#
loop_
_entity_poly.entity_id
_entity_poly.type
_entity_poly.pdbx_seq_one_letter_code
_entity_poly.pdbx_strand_id
1 'polypeptide(L)' 'MTAFAFYRVELDRADGTTAVEYRKRRKATTAKGMSRQHDNVVNSVIEEIRYYQIEGWKRLTVTRVSESEVSSYAR' A
#
# COMPACT_ATOMS: atom_id res chain seq x y z
N MET A 1 -14.91 -16.31 -4.90
CA MET A 1 -15.20 -15.06 -4.15
C MET A 1 -13.92 -14.56 -3.51
N THR A 2 -13.58 -13.30 -3.77
CA THR A 2 -12.32 -12.74 -3.26
C THR A 2 -12.42 -12.41 -1.78
N ALA A 3 -11.59 -13.03 -0.96
CA ALA A 3 -11.52 -12.76 0.48
C ALA A 3 -10.46 -11.71 0.83
N PHE A 4 -9.84 -11.08 -0.18
CA PHE A 4 -8.71 -10.19 0.01
C PHE A 4 -8.95 -8.81 -0.57
N ALA A 5 -8.34 -7.81 0.06
CA ALA A 5 -8.25 -6.46 -0.44
C ALA A 5 -6.79 -6.18 -0.82
N PHE A 6 -6.60 -5.39 -1.86
CA PHE A 6 -5.27 -5.08 -2.38
C PHE A 6 -5.02 -3.58 -2.30
N TYR A 7 -3.80 -3.21 -1.97
CA TYR A 7 -3.39 -1.82 -1.82
C TYR A 7 -2.14 -1.56 -2.64
N ARG A 8 -2.16 -0.47 -3.41
CA ARG A 8 -0.98 0.02 -4.10
C ARG A 8 -0.27 0.99 -3.18
N VAL A 9 1.01 0.75 -2.94
CA VAL A 9 1.85 1.60 -2.13
C VAL A 9 2.81 2.33 -3.04
N GLU A 10 2.76 3.65 -3.04
CA GLU A 10 3.63 4.48 -3.86
C GLU A 10 4.48 5.36 -2.95
N LEU A 11 5.77 5.30 -3.13
CA LEU A 11 6.71 6.09 -2.35
C LEU A 11 7.47 7.01 -3.31
N ASP A 12 7.10 8.29 -3.29
CA ASP A 12 7.75 9.30 -4.12
C ASP A 12 9.07 9.72 -3.48
N ARG A 13 10.15 9.63 -4.26
CA ARG A 13 11.48 9.98 -3.78
C ARG A 13 11.82 11.41 -4.17
N ALA A 14 12.78 11.99 -3.44
CA ALA A 14 13.23 13.35 -3.68
C ALA A 14 13.89 13.53 -5.06
N ASP A 15 14.40 12.45 -5.66
CA ASP A 15 15.02 12.48 -6.98
C ASP A 15 14.02 12.43 -8.14
N GLY A 16 12.72 12.42 -7.85
CA GLY A 16 11.67 12.38 -8.86
C GLY A 16 11.20 10.99 -9.25
N THR A 17 11.81 9.94 -8.71
CA THR A 17 11.36 8.56 -8.98
C THR A 17 10.29 8.14 -8.00
N THR A 18 9.51 7.12 -8.37
CA THR A 18 8.46 6.55 -7.52
C THR A 18 8.65 5.04 -7.43
N ALA A 19 8.73 4.54 -6.20
CA ALA A 19 8.72 3.11 -5.95
C ALA A 19 7.26 2.66 -5.79
N VAL A 20 6.91 1.56 -6.45
CA VAL A 20 5.54 1.01 -6.38
C VAL A 20 5.62 -0.43 -5.90
N GLU A 21 4.79 -0.78 -4.93
CA GLU A 21 4.60 -2.17 -4.54
C GLU A 21 3.16 -2.38 -4.06
N TYR A 22 2.78 -3.63 -3.87
CA TYR A 22 1.41 -3.98 -3.51
C TYR A 22 1.38 -4.75 -2.21
N ARG A 23 0.31 -4.53 -1.43
CA ARG A 23 0.03 -5.24 -0.20
C ARG A 23 -1.31 -5.94 -0.31
N LYS A 24 -1.39 -7.14 0.25
CA LYS A 24 -2.62 -7.92 0.32
C LYS A 24 -3.05 -8.05 1.78
N ARG A 25 -4.33 -7.84 2.03
CA ARG A 25 -4.91 -7.97 3.37
C ARG A 25 -6.22 -8.73 3.28
N ARG A 26 -6.63 -9.37 4.36
CA ARG A 26 -7.96 -9.98 4.42
C ARG A 26 -8.99 -8.87 4.33
N LYS A 27 -9.97 -9.03 3.44
CA LYS A 27 -10.97 -8.01 3.17
C LYS A 27 -11.83 -7.75 4.40
N ALA A 28 -11.91 -6.50 4.81
CA ALA A 28 -12.83 -6.06 5.86
C ALA A 28 -14.26 -6.05 5.33
N THR A 29 -15.23 -6.31 6.21
CA THR A 29 -16.62 -6.46 5.82
C THR A 29 -17.46 -5.21 5.97
N THR A 30 -16.94 -4.18 6.63
CA THR A 30 -17.66 -2.91 6.85
C THR A 30 -16.86 -1.75 6.31
N ALA A 31 -17.54 -0.62 6.00
CA ALA A 31 -16.89 0.59 5.55
C ALA A 31 -15.90 1.12 6.59
N LYS A 32 -16.27 1.07 7.86
CA LYS A 32 -15.42 1.50 8.97
C LYS A 32 -14.17 0.61 9.08
N GLY A 33 -14.36 -0.70 8.93
CA GLY A 33 -13.26 -1.67 8.95
C GLY A 33 -12.32 -1.47 7.78
N MET A 34 -12.84 -1.13 6.60
CA MET A 34 -12.03 -0.86 5.41
C MET A 34 -11.18 0.39 5.58
N SER A 35 -11.74 1.45 6.18
CA SER A 35 -11.01 2.66 6.48
C SER A 35 -9.89 2.39 7.48
N ARG A 36 -10.18 1.62 8.53
CA ARG A 36 -9.20 1.22 9.53
C ARG A 36 -8.09 0.36 8.90
N GLN A 37 -8.48 -0.53 8.00
CA GLN A 37 -7.51 -1.38 7.29
C GLN A 37 -6.56 -0.55 6.45
N HIS A 38 -7.07 0.46 5.74
CA HIS A 38 -6.24 1.38 4.97
C HIS A 38 -5.22 2.07 5.88
N ASP A 39 -5.66 2.58 7.02
CA ASP A 39 -4.78 3.22 7.99
C ASP A 39 -3.71 2.25 8.51
N ASN A 40 -4.09 1.00 8.75
CA ASN A 40 -3.15 -0.03 9.20
C ASN A 40 -2.08 -0.31 8.14
N VAL A 41 -2.45 -0.32 6.86
CA VAL A 41 -1.48 -0.51 5.78
C VAL A 41 -0.51 0.67 5.75
N VAL A 42 -1.02 1.90 5.84
CA VAL A 42 -0.18 3.10 5.89
C VAL A 42 0.82 3.02 7.04
N ASN A 43 0.34 2.70 8.24
CA ASN A 43 1.19 2.60 9.42
C ASN A 43 2.24 1.49 9.29
N SER A 44 1.85 0.37 8.71
CA SER A 44 2.78 -0.75 8.46
C SER A 44 3.94 -0.32 7.55
N VAL A 45 3.62 0.42 6.49
CA VAL A 45 4.65 0.92 5.56
C VAL A 45 5.55 1.94 6.24
N ILE A 46 4.98 2.84 7.05
CA ILE A 46 5.76 3.83 7.79
C ILE A 46 6.74 3.13 8.75
N GLU A 47 6.29 2.07 9.42
CA GLU A 47 7.17 1.29 10.31
C GLU A 47 8.30 0.63 9.53
N GLU A 48 8.02 0.09 8.34
CA GLU A 48 9.06 -0.49 7.49
C GLU A 48 10.07 0.57 7.04
N ILE A 49 9.61 1.77 6.69
CA ILE A 49 10.48 2.89 6.33
C ILE A 49 11.44 3.20 7.48
N ARG A 50 10.95 3.23 8.70
CA ARG A 50 11.78 3.47 9.90
C ARG A 50 12.74 2.33 10.17
N TYR A 51 12.24 1.10 10.09
CA TYR A 51 13.04 -0.09 10.40
C TYR A 51 14.22 -0.23 9.43
N TYR A 52 13.97 -0.03 8.14
CA TYR A 52 15.00 -0.15 7.11
C TYR A 52 15.74 1.16 6.87
N GLN A 53 15.44 2.20 7.63
CA GLN A 53 16.08 3.52 7.52
C GLN A 53 16.06 4.06 6.10
N ILE A 54 14.92 3.96 5.43
CA ILE A 54 14.75 4.45 4.06
C ILE A 54 14.72 5.96 4.08
N GLU A 55 15.62 6.58 3.30
CA GLU A 55 15.77 8.03 3.22
C GLU A 55 15.49 8.53 1.81
N GLY A 56 15.40 9.84 1.66
CA GLY A 56 15.25 10.48 0.36
C GLY A 56 13.84 10.37 -0.22
N TRP A 57 12.85 10.07 0.59
CA TRP A 57 11.45 10.06 0.15
C TRP A 57 10.74 11.32 0.63
N LYS A 58 9.68 11.72 -0.06
CA LYS A 58 8.92 12.91 0.32
C LYS A 58 7.41 12.72 0.40
N ARG A 59 6.87 11.64 -0.17
CA ARG A 59 5.43 11.38 -0.07
C ARG A 59 5.15 9.88 -0.15
N LEU A 60 4.24 9.45 0.71
CA LEU A 60 3.71 8.09 0.71
C LEU A 60 2.23 8.15 0.35
N THR A 61 1.82 7.37 -0.65
CA THR A 61 0.43 7.24 -1.05
C THR A 61 0.02 5.78 -1.02
N VAL A 62 -1.09 5.48 -0.36
CA VAL A 62 -1.64 4.13 -0.30
C VAL A 62 -3.06 4.18 -0.87
N THR A 63 -3.31 3.41 -1.92
CA THR A 63 -4.59 3.40 -2.62
C THR A 63 -5.13 1.98 -2.70
N ARG A 64 -6.39 1.79 -2.35
CA ARG A 64 -7.03 0.49 -2.57
C ARG A 64 -7.27 0.28 -4.05
N VAL A 65 -6.88 -0.89 -4.56
CA VAL A 65 -6.94 -1.20 -5.99
C VAL A 65 -7.60 -2.55 -6.21
N SER A 66 -7.88 -2.87 -7.48
CA SER A 66 -8.47 -4.14 -7.85
C SER A 66 -7.42 -5.24 -7.92
N GLU A 67 -7.89 -6.48 -7.82
CA GLU A 67 -7.02 -7.64 -8.02
C GLU A 67 -6.42 -7.67 -9.42
N SER A 68 -7.19 -7.22 -10.43
CA SER A 68 -6.70 -7.21 -11.79
C SER A 68 -5.53 -6.25 -12.00
N GLU A 69 -5.48 -5.14 -11.27
CA GLU A 69 -4.33 -4.23 -11.32
C GLU A 69 -3.08 -4.93 -10.81
N VAL A 70 -3.20 -5.68 -9.70
CA VAL A 70 -2.06 -6.41 -9.12
C VAL A 70 -1.58 -7.49 -10.08
N SER A 71 -2.48 -8.22 -10.69
CA SER A 71 -2.13 -9.27 -11.67
C SER A 71 -1.42 -8.69 -12.88
N SER A 72 -1.84 -7.52 -13.36
CA SER A 72 -1.20 -6.84 -14.48
C SER A 72 0.22 -6.39 -14.12
N TYR A 73 0.40 -5.90 -12.90
CA TYR A 73 1.71 -5.46 -12.43
C TYR A 73 2.69 -6.64 -12.32
N ALA A 74 2.20 -7.79 -11.90
CA ALA A 74 3.04 -8.99 -11.68
C ALA A 74 3.55 -9.62 -12.99
N ARG A 75 3.06 -9.17 -14.13
CA ARG A 75 3.54 -9.64 -15.45
C ARG A 75 4.74 -8.79 -15.92
#